data_0ba15632772c142e09987388c817f7f3
#
_entry.id   0ba15632772c142e09987388c817f7f3
#
_cell.length_a   1.000
_cell.length_b   1.000
_cell.length_c   1.000
_cell.angle_alpha   90.00
_cell.angle_beta   90.00
_cell.angle_gamma   90.00
#
_symmetry.space_group_name_H-M   'P 1'
#
loop_
_entity.id
_entity.type
_entity.pdbx_description
1 polymer ?
#
loop_
_entity_poly.entity_id
_entity_poly.type
_entity_poly.pdbx_seq_one_letter_code
_entity_poly.pdbx_strand_id
1 'polypeptide(L)'
;MVVRARHTVPDVERDWPGFVDMPPVLATAMMIGFIEQTCIQALRPFLSEHQRTVGTHVDVSHVAATPVGMRVTAKVELIDVHGRSLVFRVACFDEGGLIGEGNHQRAIIDLARFTQKVAEKAAKASADSAG
;
A
#
# COMPACT_ATOMS: atom_id res chain seq x y z
N MET A 1 -0.62 0.21 14.06
CA MET A 1 0.74 0.74 13.82
C MET A 1 0.91 2.03 14.60
N VAL A 2 2.00 2.16 15.33
CA VAL A 2 2.35 3.45 15.97
C VAL A 2 3.20 4.24 14.97
N VAL A 3 2.83 5.50 14.73
CA VAL A 3 3.56 6.36 13.80
C VAL A 3 4.94 6.69 14.37
N ARG A 4 5.98 6.40 13.60
CA ARG A 4 7.37 6.69 13.94
C ARG A 4 7.93 7.69 12.94
N ALA A 5 9.11 8.25 13.22
CA ALA A 5 9.76 9.23 12.35
C ALA A 5 9.85 8.72 10.90
N ARG A 6 10.21 7.45 10.70
CA ARG A 6 10.34 6.84 9.36
C ARG A 6 9.05 6.78 8.57
N HIS A 7 7.90 6.98 9.22
CA HIS A 7 6.57 6.99 8.57
C HIS A 7 6.12 8.38 8.16
N THR A 8 6.88 9.41 8.52
CA THR A 8 6.50 10.80 8.26
C THR A 8 6.99 11.28 6.90
N VAL A 9 6.31 12.31 6.36
CA VAL A 9 6.59 12.80 5.01
C VAL A 9 8.08 13.11 4.78
N PRO A 10 8.80 13.84 5.67
CA PRO A 10 10.20 14.13 5.43
C PRO A 10 11.12 12.92 5.32
N ASP A 11 10.74 11.80 5.94
CA ASP A 11 11.59 10.60 6.04
C ASP A 11 11.26 9.52 5.01
N VAL A 12 10.17 9.66 4.24
CA VAL A 12 9.78 8.66 3.24
C VAL A 12 10.86 8.50 2.17
N GLU A 13 11.37 9.62 1.66
CA GLU A 13 12.45 9.62 0.68
C GLU A 13 13.24 10.91 0.82
N ARG A 14 14.41 10.81 1.44
CA ARG A 14 15.22 11.99 1.79
C ARG A 14 15.85 12.69 0.60
N ASP A 15 15.88 12.03 -0.56
CA ASP A 15 16.36 12.62 -1.80
C ASP A 15 15.32 13.43 -2.54
N TRP A 16 14.08 13.46 -2.04
CA TRP A 16 13.01 14.25 -2.65
C TRP A 16 12.89 15.62 -1.96
N PRO A 17 13.34 16.70 -2.64
CA PRO A 17 13.36 18.02 -2.00
C PRO A 17 11.96 18.52 -1.63
N GLY A 18 10.90 18.07 -2.32
CA GLY A 18 9.52 18.42 -1.97
C GLY A 18 9.03 17.79 -0.68
N PHE A 19 9.70 16.74 -0.18
CA PHE A 19 9.27 16.05 1.05
C PHE A 19 10.06 16.46 2.28
N VAL A 20 11.34 16.83 2.13
CA VAL A 20 12.23 17.00 3.28
C VAL A 20 11.89 18.16 4.19
N ASP A 21 11.21 19.18 3.71
CA ASP A 21 10.80 20.35 4.51
C ASP A 21 9.32 20.34 4.90
N MET A 22 8.64 19.20 4.69
CA MET A 22 7.24 19.04 5.05
C MET A 22 7.07 18.76 6.56
N PRO A 23 5.89 19.06 7.13
CA PRO A 23 5.62 18.71 8.53
C PRO A 23 5.80 17.22 8.80
N PRO A 24 6.35 16.83 9.96
CA PRO A 24 6.61 15.43 10.30
C PRO A 24 5.35 14.71 10.77
N VAL A 25 4.42 14.49 9.85
CA VAL A 25 3.18 13.76 10.08
C VAL A 25 3.14 12.53 9.18
N LEU A 26 2.28 11.58 9.50
CA LEU A 26 2.12 10.34 8.72
C LEU A 26 1.97 10.66 7.23
N ALA A 27 2.87 10.11 6.43
CA ALA A 27 2.83 10.28 4.98
C ALA A 27 1.63 9.52 4.38
N THR A 28 0.98 10.11 3.39
CA THR A 28 -0.10 9.44 2.65
C THR A 28 0.40 8.11 2.07
N ALA A 29 1.60 8.07 1.53
CA ALA A 29 2.21 6.85 1.01
C ALA A 29 2.30 5.73 2.06
N MET A 30 2.64 6.08 3.30
CA MET A 30 2.75 5.12 4.40
C MET A 30 1.38 4.68 4.90
N MET A 31 0.39 5.56 4.90
CA MET A 31 -0.99 5.19 5.21
C MET A 31 -1.51 4.18 4.19
N ILE A 32 -1.31 4.44 2.91
CA ILE A 32 -1.69 3.51 1.83
C ILE A 32 -0.95 2.17 1.98
N GLY A 33 0.34 2.20 2.25
CA GLY A 33 1.13 0.98 2.49
C GLY A 33 0.58 0.17 3.66
N PHE A 34 0.17 0.83 4.74
CA PHE A 34 -0.42 0.16 5.90
C PHE A 34 -1.78 -0.47 5.57
N ILE A 35 -2.60 0.20 4.76
CA ILE A 35 -3.86 -0.36 4.24
C ILE A 35 -3.58 -1.61 3.40
N GLU A 36 -2.61 -1.54 2.49
CA GLU A 36 -2.21 -2.69 1.66
C GLU A 36 -1.74 -3.85 2.52
N GLN A 37 -0.89 -3.59 3.50
CA GLN A 37 -0.40 -4.59 4.44
C GLN A 37 -1.56 -5.29 5.15
N THR A 38 -2.55 -4.53 5.59
CA THR A 38 -3.73 -5.05 6.28
C THR A 38 -4.54 -5.96 5.37
N CYS A 39 -4.76 -5.57 4.12
CA CYS A 39 -5.44 -6.40 3.12
C CYS A 39 -4.66 -7.69 2.84
N ILE A 40 -3.33 -7.60 2.67
CA ILE A 40 -2.47 -8.75 2.41
C ILE A 40 -2.58 -9.77 3.56
N GLN A 41 -2.50 -9.31 4.80
CA GLN A 41 -2.60 -10.18 5.96
C GLN A 41 -3.98 -10.82 6.09
N ALA A 42 -5.05 -10.06 5.80
CA ALA A 42 -6.42 -10.58 5.84
C ALA A 42 -6.66 -11.69 4.81
N LEU A 43 -6.00 -11.62 3.66
CA LEU A 43 -6.17 -12.59 2.57
C LEU A 43 -5.31 -13.83 2.74
N ARG A 44 -4.24 -13.77 3.52
CA ARG A 44 -3.26 -14.84 3.62
C ARG A 44 -3.86 -16.22 3.93
N PRO A 45 -4.82 -16.38 4.85
CA PRO A 45 -5.42 -17.68 5.15
C PRO A 45 -6.21 -18.29 3.99
N PHE A 46 -6.60 -17.49 3.00
CA PHE A 46 -7.46 -17.92 1.89
C PHE A 46 -6.69 -18.19 0.61
N LEU A 47 -5.38 -17.95 0.60
CA LEU A 47 -4.53 -18.14 -0.57
C LEU A 47 -3.60 -19.32 -0.37
N SER A 48 -3.23 -19.97 -1.49
CA SER A 48 -2.20 -21.01 -1.45
C SER A 48 -0.81 -20.38 -1.28
N GLU A 49 0.19 -21.20 -0.97
CA GLU A 49 1.58 -20.74 -0.83
C GLU A 49 2.19 -20.22 -2.14
N HIS A 50 1.57 -20.57 -3.30
CA HIS A 50 2.00 -20.10 -4.62
C HIS A 50 1.34 -18.80 -5.05
N GLN A 51 0.37 -18.34 -4.29
CA GLN A 51 -0.41 -17.16 -4.62
C GLN A 51 -0.03 -15.96 -3.74
N ARG A 52 -0.10 -14.79 -4.35
CA ARG A 52 0.04 -13.49 -3.68
C ARG A 52 -0.98 -12.54 -4.26
N THR A 53 -1.12 -11.38 -3.69
CA THR A 53 -1.90 -10.30 -4.30
C THR A 53 -1.03 -9.08 -4.49
N VAL A 54 -1.31 -8.35 -5.56
CA VAL A 54 -0.69 -7.05 -5.85
C VAL A 54 -1.75 -5.97 -5.91
N GLY A 55 -1.42 -4.76 -5.49
CA GLY A 55 -2.32 -3.62 -5.59
C GLY A 55 -2.50 -3.19 -7.04
N THR A 56 -3.75 -2.93 -7.44
CA THR A 56 -4.08 -2.52 -8.80
C THR A 56 -4.76 -1.15 -8.86
N HIS A 57 -5.38 -0.72 -7.77
CA HIS A 57 -6.10 0.56 -7.75
C HIS A 57 -6.23 1.06 -6.31
N VAL A 58 -6.07 2.35 -6.14
CA VAL A 58 -6.23 3.04 -4.84
C VAL A 58 -7.09 4.27 -5.05
N ASP A 59 -8.19 4.35 -4.30
CA ASP A 59 -9.07 5.50 -4.26
C ASP A 59 -9.43 5.77 -2.80
N VAL A 60 -8.50 6.41 -2.10
CA VAL A 60 -8.56 6.61 -0.64
C VAL A 60 -8.27 8.06 -0.33
N SER A 61 -9.11 8.65 0.51
CA SER A 61 -8.87 9.99 1.05
C SER A 61 -7.87 9.96 2.19
N HIS A 62 -7.23 11.11 2.45
CA HIS A 62 -6.38 11.32 3.62
C HIS A 62 -6.70 12.71 4.14
N VAL A 63 -7.56 12.78 5.14
CA VAL A 63 -8.25 14.02 5.54
C VAL A 63 -7.78 14.61 6.86
N ALA A 64 -6.93 13.88 7.60
CA ALA A 64 -6.43 14.37 8.89
C ALA A 64 -4.97 13.92 9.09
N ALA A 65 -4.15 14.81 9.63
CA ALA A 65 -2.74 14.56 9.90
C ALA A 65 -2.58 13.80 11.21
N THR A 66 -1.63 12.85 11.24
CA THR A 66 -1.33 12.06 12.44
C THR A 66 0.13 12.29 12.85
N PRO A 67 0.39 12.75 14.08
CA PRO A 67 1.75 12.97 14.57
C PRO A 67 2.46 11.67 14.96
N VAL A 68 3.78 11.75 15.09
CA VAL A 68 4.62 10.68 15.64
C VAL A 68 4.11 10.31 17.05
N GLY A 69 4.10 9.01 17.33
CA GLY A 69 3.70 8.47 18.62
C GLY A 69 2.24 8.06 18.71
N MET A 70 1.40 8.54 17.82
CA MET A 70 -0.02 8.20 17.81
C MET A 70 -0.24 6.87 17.09
N ARG A 71 -1.22 6.08 17.56
CA ARG A 71 -1.56 4.78 16.96
C ARG A 71 -2.54 4.97 15.81
N VAL A 72 -2.27 4.28 14.70
CA VAL A 72 -3.16 4.22 13.54
C VAL A 72 -3.71 2.80 13.40
N THR A 73 -5.00 2.70 13.14
CA THR A 73 -5.71 1.44 12.92
C THR A 73 -6.32 1.44 11.52
N ALA A 74 -6.08 0.37 10.76
CA ALA A 74 -6.71 0.17 9.46
C ALA A 74 -7.81 -0.88 9.59
N LYS A 75 -8.97 -0.60 9.00
CA LYS A 75 -10.09 -1.54 8.90
C LYS A 75 -10.34 -1.81 7.43
N VAL A 76 -10.37 -3.08 7.05
CA VAL A 76 -10.56 -3.49 5.66
C VAL A 76 -11.67 -4.54 5.58
N GLU A 77 -12.47 -4.46 4.52
CA GLU A 77 -13.57 -5.37 4.27
C GLU A 77 -13.56 -5.75 2.79
N LEU A 78 -13.47 -7.05 2.51
CA LEU A 78 -13.58 -7.53 1.14
C LEU A 78 -15.04 -7.46 0.73
N ILE A 79 -15.35 -6.61 -0.25
CA ILE A 79 -16.73 -6.35 -0.67
C ILE A 79 -17.09 -6.95 -2.01
N ASP A 80 -16.11 -7.34 -2.82
CA ASP A 80 -16.37 -7.96 -4.13
C ASP A 80 -15.19 -8.83 -4.55
N VAL A 81 -15.53 -9.97 -5.16
CA VAL A 81 -14.58 -10.89 -5.76
C VAL A 81 -15.06 -11.17 -7.17
N HIS A 82 -14.25 -10.81 -8.15
CA HIS A 82 -14.57 -11.01 -9.57
C HIS A 82 -13.36 -11.64 -10.26
N GLY A 83 -13.39 -12.97 -10.39
CA GLY A 83 -12.24 -13.73 -10.87
C GLY A 83 -11.05 -13.54 -9.94
N ARG A 84 -9.95 -13.00 -10.45
CA ARG A 84 -8.75 -12.70 -9.68
C ARG A 84 -8.76 -11.30 -9.05
N SER A 85 -9.77 -10.51 -9.36
CA SER A 85 -9.89 -9.14 -8.87
C SER A 85 -10.62 -9.12 -7.54
N LEU A 86 -10.05 -8.40 -6.58
CA LEU A 86 -10.56 -8.26 -5.23
C LEU A 86 -10.77 -6.78 -4.93
N VAL A 87 -11.95 -6.42 -4.43
CA VAL A 87 -12.26 -5.04 -4.07
C VAL A 87 -12.48 -4.96 -2.56
N PHE A 88 -11.75 -4.06 -1.92
CA PHE A 88 -11.86 -3.78 -0.50
C PHE A 88 -12.45 -2.40 -0.25
N ARG A 89 -13.32 -2.32 0.75
CA ARG A 89 -13.61 -1.06 1.43
C ARG A 89 -12.62 -0.91 2.56
N VAL A 90 -12.02 0.27 2.67
CA VAL A 90 -10.94 0.52 3.62
C VAL A 90 -11.16 1.81 4.39
N ALA A 91 -10.70 1.84 5.63
CA ALA A 91 -10.72 3.04 6.46
C ALA A 91 -9.54 3.01 7.42
N CYS A 92 -8.97 4.19 7.67
CA CYS A 92 -7.92 4.38 8.66
C CYS A 92 -8.35 5.38 9.70
N PHE A 93 -7.98 5.10 10.94
CA PHE A 93 -8.30 5.91 12.11
C PHE A 93 -7.02 6.13 12.92
N ASP A 94 -6.85 7.33 13.46
CA ASP A 94 -5.92 7.53 14.56
C ASP A 94 -6.68 7.69 15.87
N GLU A 95 -6.02 8.10 16.94
CA GLU A 95 -6.67 8.26 18.25
C GLU A 95 -7.64 9.44 18.27
N GLY A 96 -7.55 10.34 17.30
CA GLY A 96 -8.47 11.47 17.14
C GLY A 96 -9.68 11.18 16.26
N GLY A 97 -9.70 10.06 15.51
CA GLY A 97 -10.80 9.68 14.65
C GLY A 97 -10.38 9.27 13.25
N LEU A 98 -11.30 9.39 12.30
CA LEU A 98 -11.06 9.00 10.91
C LEU A 98 -9.99 9.89 10.28
N ILE A 99 -8.99 9.27 9.65
CA ILE A 99 -7.95 9.97 8.90
C ILE A 99 -8.05 9.74 7.39
N GLY A 100 -8.71 8.67 6.96
CA GLY A 100 -8.92 8.40 5.55
C GLY A 100 -9.81 7.20 5.31
N GLU A 101 -10.45 7.14 4.14
CA GLU A 101 -11.31 6.03 3.76
C GLU A 101 -11.48 5.98 2.25
N GLY A 102 -11.93 4.84 1.75
CA GLY A 102 -12.20 4.66 0.33
C GLY A 102 -12.19 3.21 -0.09
N ASN A 103 -11.71 2.96 -1.29
CA ASN A 103 -11.65 1.62 -1.88
C ASN A 103 -10.22 1.30 -2.33
N HIS A 104 -9.90 0.00 -2.28
CA HIS A 104 -8.63 -0.51 -2.74
C HIS A 104 -8.86 -1.82 -3.49
N GLN A 105 -8.25 -1.95 -4.66
CA GLN A 105 -8.35 -3.16 -5.46
C GLN A 105 -7.01 -3.87 -5.50
N ARG A 106 -7.10 -5.21 -5.47
CA ARG A 106 -5.94 -6.08 -5.56
C ARG A 106 -6.23 -7.19 -6.56
N ALA A 107 -5.18 -7.78 -7.10
CA ALA A 107 -5.30 -8.92 -8.00
C ALA A 107 -4.50 -10.10 -7.45
N ILE A 108 -5.10 -11.30 -7.51
CA ILE A 108 -4.41 -12.53 -7.19
C ILE A 108 -3.45 -12.88 -8.32
N ILE A 109 -2.21 -13.17 -7.99
CA ILE A 109 -1.19 -13.57 -8.95
C ILE A 109 -0.58 -14.92 -8.54
N ASP A 110 -0.08 -15.64 -9.54
CA ASP A 110 0.83 -16.77 -9.33
C ASP A 110 2.24 -16.20 -9.17
N LEU A 111 2.88 -16.49 -8.04
CA LEU A 111 4.16 -15.87 -7.69
C LEU A 111 5.26 -16.13 -8.73
N ALA A 112 5.41 -17.39 -9.16
CA ALA A 112 6.46 -17.73 -10.12
C ALA A 112 6.24 -17.08 -11.49
N ARG A 113 5.00 -17.13 -11.99
CA ARG A 113 4.65 -16.52 -13.28
C ARG A 113 4.82 -15.02 -13.25
N PHE A 114 4.39 -14.37 -12.19
CA PHE A 114 4.52 -12.92 -12.02
C PHE A 114 5.98 -12.51 -11.99
N THR A 115 6.80 -13.20 -11.18
CA THR A 115 8.24 -12.94 -11.07
C THR A 115 8.94 -13.09 -12.41
N GLN A 116 8.57 -14.13 -13.18
CA GLN A 116 9.13 -14.35 -14.51
C GLN A 116 8.80 -13.20 -15.47
N LYS A 117 7.56 -12.72 -15.47
CA LYS A 117 7.16 -11.60 -16.33
C LYS A 117 7.90 -10.32 -15.97
N VAL A 118 8.12 -10.07 -14.68
CA VAL A 118 8.90 -8.92 -14.23
C VAL A 118 10.35 -9.03 -14.69
N ALA A 119 10.95 -10.23 -14.60
CA ALA A 119 12.30 -10.47 -15.08
C ALA A 119 12.42 -10.26 -16.60
N GLU A 120 11.43 -10.71 -17.37
CA GLU A 120 11.37 -10.48 -18.83
C GLU A 120 11.31 -8.99 -19.15
N LYS A 121 10.49 -8.23 -18.40
CA LYS A 121 10.39 -6.78 -18.56
C LYS A 121 11.73 -6.10 -18.28
N ALA A 122 12.44 -6.51 -17.23
CA ALA A 122 13.75 -5.98 -16.89
C ALA A 122 14.79 -6.30 -17.98
N ALA A 123 14.79 -7.53 -18.49
CA ALA A 123 15.70 -7.96 -19.54
C ALA A 123 15.46 -7.17 -20.84
N LYS A 124 14.19 -6.95 -21.21
CA LYS A 124 13.83 -6.18 -22.39
C LYS A 124 14.27 -4.72 -22.25
N ALA A 125 14.08 -4.11 -21.10
CA ALA A 125 14.49 -2.73 -20.85
C ALA A 125 16.03 -2.58 -20.94
N SER A 126 16.80 -3.55 -20.41
CA SER A 126 18.25 -3.58 -20.53
C SER A 126 18.70 -3.70 -21.99
N ALA A 127 18.07 -4.59 -22.76
CA ALA A 127 18.38 -4.78 -24.18
C ALA A 127 18.08 -3.51 -24.99
N ASP A 128 16.94 -2.87 -24.73
CA ASP A 128 16.56 -1.62 -25.40
C ASP A 128 17.51 -0.47 -25.04
N SER A 129 17.99 -0.44 -23.78
CA SER A 129 18.97 0.57 -23.33
C SER A 129 20.35 0.36 -23.93
N ALA A 130 20.74 -0.90 -24.22
CA ALA A 130 22.03 -1.24 -24.82
C ALA A 130 22.03 -0.99 -26.34
N GLY A 131 20.88 -0.93 -26.94
CA GLY A 131 20.72 -0.65 -28.35
C GLY A 131 20.58 0.82 -28.61
#